data_842b47be831c4a46f75e3f64de4988cf
#
_entry.id   842b47be831c4a46f75e3f64de4988cf
#
_cell.length_a   1.000
_cell.length_b   1.000
_cell.length_c   1.000
_cell.angle_alpha   90.00
_cell.angle_beta   90.00
_cell.angle_gamma   90.00
#
_symmetry.space_group_name_H-M   'P 1'
#
loop_
_entity.id
_entity.type
_entity.pdbx_description
1 polymer ?
#
loop_
_entity_poly.entity_id
_entity_poly.type
_entity_poly.pdbx_seq_one_letter_code
_entity_poly.pdbx_strand_id
1 'polypeptide(L)'
;MPDSQEPAAIFQSLTSRFRGRLDVKLTSGPDDAPLLKASGQSFAMLHGDELVVRLHPVRCAELVEAGKGRLFVHDGHTQQEWLIVNGLDAAEWTAHTMEALGSTQD
;
A
#
# COMPACT_ATOMS: atom_id res chain seq x y z
N MET A 1 -14.51 10.35 -18.94
CA MET A 1 -14.18 10.07 -18.68
C MET A 1 -13.51 9.74 -18.03
N PRO A 2 -13.33 9.66 -17.71
CA PRO A 2 -12.86 9.49 -16.95
C PRO A 2 -11.87 9.14 -16.40
N ASP A 3 -11.62 9.45 -15.85
CA ASP A 3 -10.72 9.38 -15.39
C ASP A 3 -10.45 8.55 -14.46
N SER A 4 -10.47 7.70 -14.47
CA SER A 4 -10.23 6.58 -13.67
C SER A 4 -8.88 6.48 -13.03
N GLN A 5 -8.15 7.51 -13.03
CA GLN A 5 -6.82 7.59 -12.45
C GLN A 5 -6.83 8.24 -11.07
N GLU A 6 -7.99 8.32 -10.46
CA GLU A 6 -8.06 8.87 -9.11
C GLU A 6 -7.52 7.85 -8.10
N PRO A 7 -6.66 8.30 -7.16
CA PRO A 7 -6.07 7.36 -6.21
C PRO A 7 -7.11 6.56 -5.42
N ALA A 8 -8.19 7.19 -4.99
CA ALA A 8 -9.22 6.48 -4.24
C ALA A 8 -9.87 5.39 -5.08
N ALA A 9 -10.11 5.68 -6.37
CA ALA A 9 -10.72 4.69 -7.26
C ALA A 9 -9.78 3.51 -7.49
N ILE A 10 -8.49 3.78 -7.66
CA ILE A 10 -7.51 2.72 -7.85
C ILE A 10 -7.44 1.86 -6.59
N PHE A 11 -7.41 2.49 -5.43
CA PHE A 11 -7.34 1.76 -4.17
C PHE A 11 -8.58 0.89 -3.96
N GLN A 12 -9.76 1.43 -4.30
CA GLN A 12 -11.00 0.66 -4.21
C GLN A 12 -10.97 -0.55 -5.14
N SER A 13 -10.46 -0.38 -6.35
CA SER A 13 -10.36 -1.48 -7.29
C SER A 13 -9.48 -2.59 -6.77
N LEU A 14 -8.35 -2.23 -6.19
CA LEU A 14 -7.45 -3.26 -5.69
C LEU A 14 -7.97 -3.90 -4.40
N THR A 15 -8.70 -3.16 -3.56
CA THR A 15 -9.29 -3.78 -2.37
C THR A 15 -10.36 -4.78 -2.73
N SER A 16 -11.06 -4.57 -3.84
CA SER A 16 -12.07 -5.51 -4.30
C SER A 16 -11.48 -6.90 -4.57
N ARG A 17 -10.21 -6.96 -4.92
CA ARG A 17 -9.55 -8.24 -5.18
C ARG A 17 -9.39 -9.08 -3.94
N PHE A 18 -9.47 -8.44 -2.75
CA PHE A 18 -9.31 -9.15 -1.48
C PHE A 18 -10.64 -9.44 -0.81
N ARG A 19 -11.74 -9.10 -1.46
CA ARG A 19 -13.06 -9.16 -0.84
C ARG A 19 -13.43 -10.55 -0.37
N GLY A 20 -13.01 -11.57 -1.06
CA GLY A 20 -13.32 -12.94 -0.71
C GLY A 20 -12.35 -13.58 0.27
N ARG A 21 -11.32 -12.85 0.71
CA ARG A 21 -10.31 -13.41 1.61
C ARG A 21 -10.71 -13.14 3.06
N LEU A 22 -10.80 -14.21 3.83
CA LEU A 22 -11.23 -14.08 5.23
C LEU A 22 -10.17 -13.45 6.11
N ASP A 23 -8.91 -13.51 5.69
CA ASP A 23 -7.80 -12.99 6.48
C ASP A 23 -7.50 -11.51 6.19
N VAL A 24 -8.13 -10.92 5.18
CA VAL A 24 -7.88 -9.53 4.80
C VAL A 24 -9.10 -8.69 5.16
N LYS A 25 -8.85 -7.56 5.84
CA LYS A 25 -9.90 -6.65 6.26
C LYS A 25 -9.53 -5.22 5.92
N LEU A 26 -10.53 -4.45 5.53
CA LEU A 26 -10.38 -3.02 5.32
C LEU A 26 -10.82 -2.29 6.58
N THR A 27 -9.98 -1.41 7.08
CA THR A 27 -10.28 -0.65 8.28
C THR A 27 -9.75 0.78 8.10
N SER A 28 -9.80 1.57 9.15
CA SER A 28 -9.28 2.95 9.12
C SER A 28 -7.96 3.01 9.86
N GLY A 29 -6.99 3.66 9.24
CA GLY A 29 -5.69 3.88 9.84
C GLY A 29 -5.51 5.31 10.31
N PRO A 30 -4.27 5.77 10.43
CA PRO A 30 -4.01 7.16 10.83
C PRO A 30 -4.70 8.14 9.90
N ASP A 31 -5.26 9.20 10.49
CA ASP A 31 -5.95 10.24 9.72
C ASP A 31 -7.11 9.70 8.90
N ASP A 32 -7.76 8.64 9.39
CA ASP A 32 -8.88 7.98 8.72
C ASP A 32 -8.52 7.44 7.34
N ALA A 33 -7.25 7.16 7.10
CA ALA A 33 -6.83 6.59 5.83
C ALA A 33 -7.35 5.16 5.70
N PRO A 34 -7.86 4.78 4.52
CA PRO A 34 -8.25 3.38 4.30
C PRO A 34 -7.03 2.47 4.47
N LEU A 35 -7.18 1.43 5.26
CA LEU A 35 -6.06 0.58 5.65
C LEU A 35 -6.45 -0.88 5.48
N LEU A 36 -5.57 -1.65 4.85
CA LEU A 36 -5.76 -3.08 4.68
C LEU A 36 -4.92 -3.84 5.70
N LYS A 37 -5.55 -4.78 6.40
CA LYS A 37 -4.89 -5.63 7.36
C LYS A 37 -5.05 -7.09 6.98
N ALA A 38 -4.00 -7.87 7.23
CA ALA A 38 -4.06 -9.32 7.04
C ALA A 38 -3.60 -9.96 8.34
N SER A 39 -4.46 -10.82 8.90
CA SER A 39 -4.15 -11.53 10.15
C SER A 39 -3.74 -10.56 11.27
N GLY A 40 -4.39 -9.41 11.31
CA GLY A 40 -4.12 -8.41 12.34
C GLY A 40 -2.97 -7.47 12.06
N GLN A 41 -2.30 -7.62 10.91
CA GLN A 41 -1.17 -6.78 10.57
C GLN A 41 -1.49 -5.91 9.36
N SER A 42 -1.18 -4.62 9.46
CA SER A 42 -1.39 -3.69 8.36
C SER A 42 -0.38 -3.96 7.25
N PHE A 43 -0.82 -3.97 6.00
CA PHE A 43 0.10 -4.18 4.90
C PHE A 43 -0.04 -3.16 3.76
N ALA A 44 -1.11 -2.39 3.74
CA ALA A 44 -1.29 -1.35 2.71
C ALA A 44 -2.26 -0.31 3.21
N MET A 45 -2.07 0.93 2.77
CA MET A 45 -3.02 1.98 3.09
C MET A 45 -2.97 3.04 2.00
N LEU A 46 -4.05 3.81 1.90
CA LEU A 46 -4.11 4.98 1.04
C LEU A 46 -3.93 6.22 1.91
N HIS A 47 -2.77 6.81 1.87
CA HIS A 47 -2.45 7.99 2.66
C HIS A 47 -2.51 9.21 1.75
N GLY A 48 -3.55 10.03 1.92
CA GLY A 48 -3.79 11.11 0.99
C GLY A 48 -4.07 10.55 -0.39
N ASP A 49 -3.25 10.90 -1.34
CA ASP A 49 -3.40 10.44 -2.72
C ASP A 49 -2.35 9.39 -3.08
N GLU A 50 -1.70 8.79 -2.10
CA GLU A 50 -0.58 7.89 -2.35
C GLU A 50 -0.81 6.54 -1.70
N LEU A 51 -0.39 5.50 -2.42
CA LEU A 51 -0.42 4.15 -1.88
C LEU A 51 0.84 3.92 -1.06
N VAL A 52 0.65 3.44 0.17
CA VAL A 52 1.76 3.08 1.05
C VAL A 52 1.64 1.59 1.36
N VAL A 53 2.71 0.84 1.12
CA VAL A 53 2.70 -0.60 1.34
C VAL A 53 3.81 -0.98 2.31
N ARG A 54 3.58 -2.05 3.08
CA ARG A 54 4.56 -2.53 4.03
C ARG A 54 5.34 -3.69 3.42
N LEU A 55 6.64 -3.47 3.26
CA LEU A 55 7.53 -4.46 2.68
C LEU A 55 8.75 -4.60 3.58
N HIS A 56 9.51 -5.68 3.37
CA HIS A 56 10.76 -5.87 4.07
C HIS A 56 11.67 -4.66 3.82
N PRO A 57 12.43 -4.20 4.83
CA PRO A 57 13.27 -3.00 4.64
C PRO A 57 14.24 -3.11 3.45
N VAL A 58 14.79 -4.28 3.19
CA VAL A 58 15.69 -4.47 2.05
C VAL A 58 14.94 -4.24 0.74
N ARG A 59 13.71 -4.75 0.66
CA ARG A 59 12.91 -4.58 -0.55
C ARG A 59 12.54 -3.10 -0.74
N CYS A 60 12.21 -2.41 0.35
CA CYS A 60 11.91 -0.98 0.27
C CYS A 60 13.12 -0.22 -0.28
N ALA A 61 14.32 -0.53 0.22
CA ALA A 61 15.53 0.13 -0.26
C ALA A 61 15.76 -0.12 -1.74
N GLU A 62 15.52 -1.35 -2.19
CA GLU A 62 15.67 -1.69 -3.61
C GLU A 62 14.74 -0.86 -4.48
N LEU A 63 13.48 -0.72 -4.04
CA LEU A 63 12.51 0.02 -4.83
C LEU A 63 12.80 1.52 -4.83
N VAL A 64 13.31 2.05 -3.73
CA VAL A 64 13.72 3.45 -3.67
C VAL A 64 14.87 3.70 -4.64
N GLU A 65 15.85 2.80 -4.68
CA GLU A 65 16.96 2.94 -5.61
C GLU A 65 16.52 2.83 -7.07
N ALA A 66 15.50 2.01 -7.31
CA ALA A 66 14.98 1.86 -8.68
C ALA A 66 14.08 3.00 -9.11
N GLY A 67 13.80 3.95 -8.22
CA GLY A 67 12.93 5.07 -8.55
C GLY A 67 11.46 4.72 -8.50
N LYS A 68 11.10 3.60 -7.89
CA LYS A 68 9.72 3.12 -7.85
C LYS A 68 8.94 3.66 -6.66
N GLY A 69 9.61 4.24 -5.68
CA GLY A 69 8.93 4.77 -4.51
C GLY A 69 9.88 5.49 -3.59
N ARG A 70 9.36 5.88 -2.44
CA ARG A 70 10.16 6.52 -1.40
C ARG A 70 9.66 6.06 -0.03
N LEU A 71 10.49 6.19 0.97
CA LEU A 71 10.11 5.73 2.31
C LEU A 71 9.09 6.68 2.93
N PHE A 72 8.15 6.10 3.66
CA PHE A 72 7.11 6.86 4.34
C PHE A 72 7.68 7.51 5.59
N VAL A 73 7.35 8.78 5.81
CA VAL A 73 7.78 9.50 7.00
C VAL A 73 6.54 9.84 7.82
N HIS A 74 6.58 9.49 9.11
CA HIS A 74 5.47 9.74 10.01
C HIS A 74 6.02 10.36 11.29
N ASP A 75 5.50 11.52 11.68
CA ASP A 75 5.94 12.25 12.86
C ASP A 75 7.45 12.49 12.86
N GLY A 76 8.00 12.79 11.69
CA GLY A 76 9.44 13.05 11.57
C GLY A 76 10.31 11.81 11.60
N HIS A 77 9.71 10.61 11.66
CA HIS A 77 10.45 9.35 11.68
C HIS A 77 10.27 8.61 10.37
N THR A 78 11.40 8.26 9.73
CA THR A 78 11.34 7.48 8.51
C THR A 78 10.99 6.03 8.83
N GLN A 79 9.94 5.53 8.16
CA GLN A 79 9.47 4.17 8.36
C GLN A 79 10.11 3.28 7.30
N GLN A 80 11.08 2.47 7.70
CA GLN A 80 11.86 1.70 6.74
C GLN A 80 11.11 0.51 6.15
N GLU A 81 9.99 0.15 6.73
CA GLU A 81 9.14 -0.92 6.24
C GLU A 81 7.94 -0.42 5.46
N TRP A 82 7.78 0.89 5.33
CA TRP A 82 6.63 1.46 4.65
C TRP A 82 7.09 2.25 3.44
N LEU A 83 6.67 1.82 2.26
CA LEU A 83 7.06 2.44 1.00
C LEU A 83 5.89 3.17 0.37
N ILE A 84 6.11 4.43 0.00
CA ILE A 84 5.15 5.18 -0.80
C ILE A 84 5.42 4.86 -2.26
N VAL A 85 4.42 4.30 -2.95
CA VAL A 85 4.59 3.89 -4.34
C VAL A 85 4.43 5.10 -5.25
N ASN A 86 5.40 5.31 -6.14
CA ASN A 86 5.35 6.41 -7.08
C ASN A 86 4.31 6.16 -8.17
N GLY A 87 3.66 7.25 -8.62
CA GLY A 87 2.76 7.18 -9.76
C GLY A 87 1.39 6.64 -9.40
N LEU A 88 0.53 6.61 -10.40
CA LEU A 88 -0.87 6.19 -10.24
C LEU A 88 -1.21 5.04 -11.18
N ASP A 89 -0.34 4.06 -11.28
CA ASP A 89 -0.55 2.91 -12.16
C ASP A 89 -1.23 1.80 -11.37
N ALA A 90 -2.47 1.46 -11.78
CA ALA A 90 -3.26 0.46 -11.06
C ALA A 90 -2.57 -0.90 -11.03
N ALA A 91 -1.91 -1.29 -12.11
CA ALA A 91 -1.22 -2.58 -12.16
C ALA A 91 -0.05 -2.61 -11.19
N GLU A 92 0.71 -1.53 -11.10
CA GLU A 92 1.83 -1.46 -10.16
C GLU A 92 1.34 -1.40 -8.72
N TRP A 93 0.28 -0.66 -8.47
CA TRP A 93 -0.30 -0.62 -7.14
C TRP A 93 -0.75 -1.99 -6.70
N THR A 94 -1.42 -2.72 -7.60
CA THR A 94 -1.88 -4.07 -7.29
C THR A 94 -0.70 -5.00 -7.01
N ALA A 95 0.33 -4.93 -7.85
CA ALA A 95 1.49 -5.80 -7.69
C ALA A 95 2.20 -5.56 -6.36
N HIS A 96 2.40 -4.30 -5.99
CA HIS A 96 3.08 -3.99 -4.74
C HIS A 96 2.21 -4.37 -3.53
N THR A 97 0.89 -4.19 -3.64
CA THR A 97 0.00 -4.58 -2.55
C THR A 97 0.00 -6.09 -2.36
N MET A 98 0.01 -6.84 -3.46
CA MET A 98 0.08 -8.30 -3.37
C MET A 98 1.41 -8.76 -2.78
N GLU A 99 2.48 -8.09 -3.14
CA GLU A 99 3.79 -8.40 -2.56
C GLU A 99 3.79 -8.12 -1.06
N ALA A 100 3.18 -7.02 -0.66
CA ALA A 100 3.10 -6.66 0.76
C ALA A 100 2.28 -7.68 1.54
N LEU A 101 1.19 -8.17 0.95
CA LEU A 101 0.38 -9.19 1.60
C LEU A 101 1.19 -10.47 1.81
N GLY A 102 1.94 -10.90 0.80
CA GLY A 102 2.78 -12.08 0.93
C GLY A 102 3.84 -11.93 1.99
N SER A 103 4.44 -10.74 2.07
CA SER A 103 5.46 -10.45 3.07
C SER A 103 4.90 -10.48 4.48
N THR A 104 3.65 -10.05 4.64
CA THR A 104 3.00 -10.01 5.94
C THR A 104 2.66 -11.41 6.46
N GLN A 105 2.44 -12.34 5.55
CA GLN A 105 2.01 -13.69 5.92
C GLN A 105 3.18 -14.67 6.11
N ASP A 106 4.39 -14.20 5.96
CA ASP A 106 5.56 -15.06 6.17
C ASP A 106 5.86 -15.30 7.67
#